data_22afac731507bc890be98188bed7adee
#
_entry.id   22afac731507bc890be98188bed7adee
#
_cell.length_a   1.000
_cell.length_b   1.000
_cell.length_c   1.000
_cell.angle_alpha   90.00
_cell.angle_beta   90.00
_cell.angle_gamma   90.00
#
_symmetry.space_group_name_H-M   'P 1'
#
loop_
_entity.id
_entity.type
_entity.pdbx_description
1 polymer ?
#
loop_
_entity_poly.entity_id
_entity_poly.type
_entity_poly.pdbx_seq_one_letter_code
_entity_poly.pdbx_strand_id
1 'polypeptide(L)'
;MKPIKKLEGKTVAIVGMGKSWFDYNLAKSHSDTFDEVWAINAVASVIFHDRVFMLDPASRFLETDDAGGQTNSMLKLLKEHQGPIYTCELDKRCPGLIEYPIKEVIQYANCYYLNNTAAYAIAFALWNKVGSIQLFGLDFNYKGNLYFAEAGRACCEFWLAKCMEAGIQVEIAHSSSLLDTAVPPEE
;
A
#
# COMPACT_ATOMS: atom_id res chain seq x y z
N MET A 1 18.21 -2.76 -6.01
CA MET A 1 18.16 -2.93 -4.53
C MET A 1 18.12 -4.40 -4.18
N LYS A 2 18.55 -4.82 -2.96
CA LYS A 2 18.38 -6.20 -2.49
C LYS A 2 17.18 -6.27 -1.55
N PRO A 3 16.51 -7.44 -1.41
CA PRO A 3 15.49 -7.64 -0.38
C PRO A 3 16.01 -7.25 1.01
N ILE A 4 15.11 -6.71 1.82
CA ILE A 4 15.44 -6.28 3.18
C ILE A 4 15.34 -7.49 4.10
N LYS A 5 16.47 -8.09 4.41
CA LYS A 5 16.56 -9.37 5.13
C LYS A 5 15.77 -9.40 6.46
N LYS A 6 15.66 -8.26 7.14
CA LYS A 6 14.89 -8.17 8.40
C LYS A 6 13.36 -8.30 8.22
N LEU A 7 12.85 -8.21 6.97
CA LEU A 7 11.42 -8.37 6.66
C LEU A 7 11.00 -9.81 6.42
N GLU A 8 11.95 -10.70 6.17
CA GLU A 8 11.66 -12.12 5.92
C GLU A 8 10.96 -12.74 7.14
N GLY A 9 9.80 -13.37 6.88
CA GLY A 9 8.97 -13.99 7.91
C GLY A 9 8.19 -13.04 8.82
N LYS A 10 8.27 -11.70 8.61
CA LYS A 10 7.63 -10.69 9.45
C LYS A 10 6.15 -10.49 9.12
N THR A 11 5.37 -10.00 10.09
CA THR A 11 3.99 -9.59 9.91
C THR A 11 3.94 -8.10 9.62
N VAL A 12 3.38 -7.71 8.48
CA VAL A 12 3.26 -6.31 8.06
C VAL A 12 1.80 -5.89 7.91
N ALA A 13 1.46 -4.70 8.41
CA ALA A 13 0.20 -4.04 8.12
C ALA A 13 0.39 -3.09 6.92
N ILE A 14 -0.48 -3.18 5.91
CA ILE A 14 -0.54 -2.23 4.80
C ILE A 14 -1.82 -1.43 4.95
N VAL A 15 -1.70 -0.11 5.13
CA VAL A 15 -2.82 0.75 5.51
C VAL A 15 -3.03 1.85 4.47
N GLY A 16 -4.24 1.92 3.92
CA GLY A 16 -4.71 2.99 3.02
C GLY A 16 -5.75 3.89 3.69
N MET A 17 -6.38 4.78 2.89
CA MET A 17 -7.36 5.78 3.36
C MET A 17 -8.82 5.34 3.17
N GLY A 18 -9.10 4.13 2.71
CA GLY A 18 -10.46 3.60 2.58
C GLY A 18 -11.14 3.44 3.94
N LYS A 19 -12.45 3.23 3.98
CA LYS A 19 -13.24 3.17 5.22
C LYS A 19 -12.73 2.12 6.22
N SER A 20 -12.24 0.99 5.73
CA SER A 20 -11.74 -0.10 6.57
C SER A 20 -10.43 0.24 7.33
N TRP A 21 -9.86 1.43 7.15
CA TRP A 21 -8.72 1.87 7.96
C TRP A 21 -9.05 1.99 9.46
N PHE A 22 -10.33 2.15 9.81
CA PHE A 22 -10.76 2.13 11.22
C PHE A 22 -10.49 0.77 11.89
N ASP A 23 -10.55 -0.32 11.13
CA ASP A 23 -10.26 -1.66 11.65
C ASP A 23 -8.79 -1.80 12.06
N TYR A 24 -7.87 -1.04 11.43
CA TYR A 24 -6.47 -0.94 11.87
C TYR A 24 -6.34 -0.41 13.29
N ASN A 25 -7.11 0.63 13.65
CA ASN A 25 -7.06 1.18 15.00
C ASN A 25 -7.57 0.18 16.04
N LEU A 26 -8.58 -0.59 15.69
CA LEU A 26 -9.08 -1.68 16.54
C LEU A 26 -8.04 -2.80 16.68
N ALA A 27 -7.48 -3.27 15.58
CA ALA A 27 -6.44 -4.29 15.59
C ALA A 27 -5.24 -3.86 16.45
N LYS A 28 -4.76 -2.63 16.28
CA LYS A 28 -3.65 -2.07 17.05
C LYS A 28 -3.96 -1.93 18.55
N SER A 29 -5.21 -1.65 18.92
CA SER A 29 -5.61 -1.52 20.33
C SER A 29 -5.68 -2.85 21.07
N HIS A 30 -5.82 -3.97 20.34
CA HIS A 30 -6.00 -5.30 20.91
C HIS A 30 -4.74 -6.16 20.90
N SER A 31 -3.74 -5.83 20.09
CA SER A 31 -2.50 -6.59 19.99
C SER A 31 -1.36 -5.82 19.31
N ASP A 32 -0.15 -5.95 19.81
CA ASP A 32 1.09 -5.49 19.14
C ASP A 32 1.50 -6.51 18.05
N THR A 33 0.62 -6.75 17.08
CA THR A 33 0.76 -7.87 16.13
C THR A 33 1.56 -7.55 14.88
N PHE A 34 1.94 -6.29 14.66
CA PHE A 34 2.67 -5.90 13.44
C PHE A 34 4.14 -5.65 13.73
N ASP A 35 5.02 -6.33 12.99
CA ASP A 35 6.46 -6.05 13.03
C ASP A 35 6.80 -4.74 12.30
N GLU A 36 6.05 -4.40 11.23
CA GLU A 36 6.12 -3.12 10.53
C GLU A 36 4.71 -2.68 10.06
N VAL A 37 4.52 -1.37 9.98
CA VAL A 37 3.32 -0.71 9.42
C VAL A 37 3.72 0.09 8.19
N TRP A 38 3.08 -0.20 7.06
CA TRP A 38 3.33 0.44 5.77
C TRP A 38 2.15 1.31 5.38
N ALA A 39 2.37 2.60 5.25
CA ALA A 39 1.34 3.57 4.91
C ALA A 39 1.28 3.82 3.40
N ILE A 40 0.07 3.93 2.86
CA ILE A 40 -0.18 4.28 1.46
C ILE A 40 -0.56 5.75 1.37
N ASN A 41 0.27 6.56 0.69
CA ASN A 41 0.00 7.98 0.47
C ASN A 41 -0.31 8.75 1.77
N ALA A 42 -1.36 9.57 1.77
CA ALA A 42 -1.68 10.52 2.83
C ALA A 42 -2.03 9.89 4.19
N VAL A 43 -2.33 8.58 4.28
CA VAL A 43 -2.54 7.95 5.59
C VAL A 43 -1.29 8.03 6.47
N ALA A 44 -0.12 8.16 5.87
CA ALA A 44 1.14 8.39 6.57
C ALA A 44 1.14 9.66 7.45
N SER A 45 0.26 10.62 7.19
CA SER A 45 0.13 11.84 8.01
C SER A 45 -0.68 11.64 9.30
N VAL A 46 -1.37 10.51 9.45
CA VAL A 46 -2.31 10.28 10.57
C VAL A 46 -2.06 8.99 11.36
N ILE A 47 -1.17 8.12 10.89
CA ILE A 47 -0.78 6.90 11.61
C ILE A 47 0.73 6.81 11.81
N PHE A 48 1.17 6.11 12.86
CA PHE A 48 2.56 5.67 12.96
C PHE A 48 2.84 4.64 11.85
N HIS A 49 4.01 4.74 11.23
CA HIS A 49 4.40 3.84 10.16
C HIS A 49 5.93 3.72 10.08
N ASP A 50 6.39 2.61 9.53
CA ASP A 50 7.80 2.32 9.28
C ASP A 50 8.21 2.65 7.85
N ARG A 51 7.26 2.58 6.91
CA ARG A 51 7.45 2.87 5.48
C ARG A 51 6.25 3.56 4.89
N VAL A 52 6.50 4.38 3.88
CA VAL A 52 5.46 4.99 3.04
C VAL A 52 5.63 4.51 1.60
N PHE A 53 4.52 4.21 0.96
CA PHE A 53 4.46 3.95 -0.48
C PHE A 53 3.67 5.07 -1.13
N MET A 54 4.31 5.76 -2.07
CA MET A 54 3.75 6.83 -2.88
C MET A 54 4.35 6.70 -4.28
N LEU A 55 3.69 5.97 -5.16
CA LEU A 55 4.21 5.64 -6.48
C LEU A 55 3.91 6.71 -7.54
N ASP A 56 3.25 7.78 -7.15
CA ASP A 56 3.17 9.00 -7.96
C ASP A 56 4.49 9.79 -7.87
N PRO A 57 4.88 10.56 -8.91
CA PRO A 57 5.99 11.48 -8.80
C PRO A 57 5.68 12.60 -7.80
N ALA A 58 6.69 13.03 -7.02
CA ALA A 58 6.51 14.08 -6.01
C ALA A 58 5.97 15.39 -6.60
N SER A 59 6.32 15.72 -7.85
CA SER A 59 5.83 16.88 -8.59
C SER A 59 4.30 16.96 -8.64
N ARG A 60 3.62 15.80 -8.68
CA ARG A 60 2.15 15.75 -8.62
C ARG A 60 1.56 16.46 -7.41
N PHE A 61 2.26 16.46 -6.28
CA PHE A 61 1.82 17.09 -5.05
C PHE A 61 2.50 18.45 -4.80
N LEU A 62 3.70 18.65 -5.33
CA LEU A 62 4.49 19.86 -5.12
C LEU A 62 4.13 20.99 -6.09
N GLU A 63 3.58 20.67 -7.26
CA GLU A 63 3.41 21.61 -8.39
C GLU A 63 1.94 21.81 -8.79
N THR A 64 0.99 21.17 -8.10
CA THR A 64 -0.44 21.33 -8.34
C THR A 64 -1.20 21.61 -7.06
N ASP A 65 -2.23 22.45 -7.14
CA ASP A 65 -3.10 22.77 -6.01
C ASP A 65 -4.21 21.73 -5.76
N ASP A 66 -4.40 20.81 -6.72
CA ASP A 66 -5.43 19.78 -6.67
C ASP A 66 -4.89 18.40 -7.07
N ALA A 67 -4.41 17.65 -6.11
CA ALA A 67 -4.03 16.26 -6.26
C ALA A 67 -5.03 15.31 -5.56
N GLY A 68 -6.32 15.52 -5.79
CA GLY A 68 -7.36 14.63 -5.27
C GLY A 68 -7.65 14.77 -3.77
N GLY A 69 -7.55 15.97 -3.22
CA GLY A 69 -7.87 16.24 -1.79
C GLY A 69 -6.78 15.82 -0.81
N GLN A 70 -5.67 15.27 -1.27
CA GLN A 70 -4.53 14.85 -0.44
C GLN A 70 -3.36 15.85 -0.47
N THR A 71 -3.46 16.92 -1.26
CA THR A 71 -2.33 17.80 -1.61
C THR A 71 -1.62 18.35 -0.36
N ASN A 72 -2.35 18.96 0.57
CA ASN A 72 -1.75 19.59 1.74
C ASN A 72 -1.04 18.57 2.67
N SER A 73 -1.66 17.42 2.90
CA SER A 73 -1.08 16.35 3.73
C SER A 73 0.17 15.79 3.08
N MET A 74 0.14 15.56 1.76
CA MET A 74 1.28 15.05 1.01
C MET A 74 2.40 16.08 0.88
N LEU A 75 2.09 17.37 0.70
CA LEU A 75 3.09 18.45 0.68
C LEU A 75 3.91 18.49 1.97
N LYS A 76 3.24 18.44 3.11
CA LYS A 76 3.90 18.42 4.42
C LYS A 76 4.74 17.16 4.59
N LEU A 77 4.15 15.99 4.31
CA LEU A 77 4.83 14.70 4.39
C LEU A 77 6.12 14.68 3.56
N LEU A 78 6.04 15.07 2.29
CA LEU A 78 7.18 15.05 1.37
C LEU A 78 8.32 15.99 1.78
N LYS A 79 8.00 17.14 2.38
CA LYS A 79 9.01 18.12 2.82
C LYS A 79 9.69 17.75 4.13
N GLU A 80 8.97 17.11 5.04
CA GLU A 80 9.42 16.93 6.43
C GLU A 80 9.84 15.48 6.76
N HIS A 81 9.26 14.49 6.07
CA HIS A 81 9.49 13.08 6.38
C HIS A 81 10.89 12.61 5.96
N GLN A 82 11.60 11.97 6.88
CA GLN A 82 12.97 11.51 6.64
C GLN A 82 13.05 10.13 5.92
N GLY A 83 11.91 9.54 5.60
CA GLY A 83 11.80 8.28 4.87
C GLY A 83 11.76 7.02 5.75
N PRO A 84 11.68 5.86 5.13
CA PRO A 84 11.65 5.66 3.66
C PRO A 84 10.27 5.92 3.04
N ILE A 85 10.24 6.74 1.99
CA ILE A 85 9.07 6.93 1.11
C ILE A 85 9.42 6.33 -0.25
N TYR A 86 8.83 5.19 -0.60
CA TYR A 86 9.04 4.55 -1.91
C TYR A 86 8.25 5.27 -2.99
N THR A 87 8.94 5.66 -4.06
CA THR A 87 8.39 6.44 -5.17
C THR A 87 8.87 5.91 -6.52
N CYS A 88 8.21 6.34 -7.61
CA CYS A 88 8.63 6.03 -8.97
C CYS A 88 9.86 6.84 -9.43
N GLU A 89 10.07 8.03 -8.85
CA GLU A 89 11.18 8.90 -9.24
C GLU A 89 11.63 9.77 -8.06
N LEU A 90 12.93 10.04 -7.98
CA LEU A 90 13.51 10.85 -6.90
C LEU A 90 13.35 12.35 -7.18
N ASP A 91 13.02 13.11 -6.14
CA ASP A 91 12.99 14.58 -6.17
C ASP A 91 13.86 15.12 -5.03
N LYS A 92 14.84 15.96 -5.37
CA LYS A 92 15.79 16.53 -4.40
C LYS A 92 15.14 17.41 -3.34
N ARG A 93 13.93 17.87 -3.57
CA ARG A 93 13.14 18.68 -2.62
C ARG A 93 12.57 17.83 -1.46
N CYS A 94 12.61 16.51 -1.59
CA CYS A 94 11.98 15.56 -0.68
C CYS A 94 13.02 14.60 -0.10
N PRO A 95 13.48 14.81 1.14
CA PRO A 95 14.65 14.10 1.69
C PRO A 95 14.38 12.61 1.97
N GLY A 96 13.13 12.22 2.17
CA GLY A 96 12.76 10.85 2.54
C GLY A 96 12.51 9.91 1.36
N LEU A 97 12.63 10.37 0.11
CA LEU A 97 12.32 9.55 -1.06
C LEU A 97 13.38 8.48 -1.31
N ILE A 98 12.89 7.28 -1.61
CA ILE A 98 13.68 6.14 -2.08
C ILE A 98 13.02 5.61 -3.35
N GLU A 99 13.81 5.38 -4.39
CA GLU A 99 13.31 4.78 -5.63
C GLU A 99 12.82 3.35 -5.35
N TYR A 100 11.59 3.06 -5.78
CA TYR A 100 11.01 1.73 -5.66
C TYR A 100 11.79 0.75 -6.56
N PRO A 101 12.20 -0.44 -6.06
CA PRO A 101 13.02 -1.38 -6.80
C PRO A 101 12.20 -2.17 -7.84
N ILE A 102 11.59 -1.45 -8.79
CA ILE A 102 10.63 -2.03 -9.75
C ILE A 102 11.21 -3.19 -10.56
N LYS A 103 12.46 -3.05 -11.02
CA LYS A 103 13.11 -4.06 -11.86
C LYS A 103 13.29 -5.38 -11.12
N GLU A 104 13.77 -5.30 -9.88
CA GLU A 104 14.03 -6.47 -9.03
C GLU A 104 12.71 -7.14 -8.61
N VAL A 105 11.69 -6.36 -8.28
CA VAL A 105 10.36 -6.88 -7.92
C VAL A 105 9.71 -7.59 -9.10
N ILE A 106 9.71 -6.98 -10.29
CA ILE A 106 9.18 -7.57 -11.53
C ILE A 106 9.93 -8.86 -11.88
N GLN A 107 11.26 -8.84 -11.81
CA GLN A 107 12.08 -10.00 -12.11
C GLN A 107 11.80 -11.17 -11.15
N TYR A 108 11.68 -10.85 -9.85
CA TYR A 108 11.39 -11.87 -8.82
C TYR A 108 10.01 -12.50 -9.03
N ALA A 109 8.99 -11.68 -9.26
CA ALA A 109 7.62 -12.14 -9.42
C ALA A 109 7.30 -12.68 -10.81
N ASN A 110 8.21 -12.48 -11.80
CA ASN A 110 7.97 -12.71 -13.22
C ASN A 110 6.66 -12.09 -13.71
N CYS A 111 6.38 -10.86 -13.27
CA CYS A 111 5.14 -10.16 -13.57
C CYS A 111 5.32 -8.64 -13.41
N TYR A 112 4.72 -7.86 -14.35
CA TYR A 112 4.74 -6.40 -14.33
C TYR A 112 3.34 -5.76 -14.25
N TYR A 113 2.32 -6.54 -13.86
CA TYR A 113 0.95 -6.03 -13.69
C TYR A 113 0.84 -5.20 -12.43
N LEU A 114 1.13 -3.91 -12.53
CA LEU A 114 1.13 -2.94 -11.41
C LEU A 114 0.46 -1.65 -11.89
N ASN A 115 -0.67 -1.26 -11.30
CA ASN A 115 -1.45 -0.10 -11.72
C ASN A 115 -1.88 0.83 -10.56
N ASN A 116 -1.53 0.52 -9.31
CA ASN A 116 -1.84 1.37 -8.16
C ASN A 116 -0.87 1.14 -7.01
N THR A 117 -0.71 2.13 -6.14
CA THR A 117 0.28 2.13 -5.05
C THR A 117 0.13 0.94 -4.09
N ALA A 118 -1.10 0.49 -3.79
CA ALA A 118 -1.32 -0.65 -2.91
C ALA A 118 -0.75 -1.95 -3.51
N ALA A 119 -0.94 -2.18 -4.82
CA ALA A 119 -0.36 -3.32 -5.52
C ALA A 119 1.18 -3.31 -5.46
N TYR A 120 1.82 -2.14 -5.56
CA TYR A 120 3.27 -2.02 -5.38
C TYR A 120 3.71 -2.40 -3.96
N ALA A 121 2.97 -1.99 -2.94
CA ALA A 121 3.28 -2.37 -1.55
C ALA A 121 3.13 -3.88 -1.33
N ILE A 122 2.08 -4.51 -1.88
CA ILE A 122 1.87 -5.97 -1.81
C ILE A 122 2.98 -6.72 -2.56
N ALA A 123 3.35 -6.26 -3.77
CA ALA A 123 4.45 -6.84 -4.54
C ALA A 123 5.80 -6.72 -3.82
N PHE A 124 6.01 -5.60 -3.09
CA PHE A 124 7.19 -5.40 -2.25
C PHE A 124 7.23 -6.39 -1.08
N ALA A 125 6.08 -6.68 -0.47
CA ALA A 125 5.96 -7.69 0.58
C ALA A 125 6.33 -9.07 0.06
N LEU A 126 5.81 -9.47 -1.10
CA LEU A 126 6.16 -10.72 -1.78
C LEU A 126 7.67 -10.83 -2.04
N TRP A 127 8.27 -9.78 -2.61
CA TRP A 127 9.71 -9.75 -2.91
C TRP A 127 10.59 -9.85 -1.67
N ASN A 128 10.15 -9.28 -0.54
CA ASN A 128 10.83 -9.35 0.76
C ASN A 128 10.50 -10.62 1.55
N LYS A 129 9.63 -11.51 1.04
CA LYS A 129 9.25 -12.77 1.68
C LYS A 129 8.72 -12.57 3.10
N VAL A 130 7.83 -11.61 3.29
CA VAL A 130 7.17 -11.43 4.60
C VAL A 130 6.37 -12.69 4.95
N GLY A 131 6.15 -12.93 6.25
CA GLY A 131 5.38 -14.10 6.69
C GLY A 131 3.88 -13.88 6.61
N SER A 132 3.43 -12.65 6.88
CA SER A 132 2.01 -12.28 6.87
C SER A 132 1.80 -10.83 6.42
N ILE A 133 0.68 -10.59 5.72
CA ILE A 133 0.21 -9.27 5.31
C ILE A 133 -1.18 -9.08 5.88
N GLN A 134 -1.42 -7.97 6.59
CA GLN A 134 -2.75 -7.53 6.99
C GLN A 134 -3.09 -6.20 6.31
N LEU A 135 -4.25 -6.14 5.65
CA LEU A 135 -4.65 -5.01 4.81
C LEU A 135 -5.82 -4.25 5.42
N PHE A 136 -5.67 -2.93 5.50
CA PHE A 136 -6.65 -2.00 6.04
C PHE A 136 -6.80 -0.78 5.13
N GLY A 137 -8.01 -0.28 4.97
CA GLY A 137 -8.26 0.94 4.18
C GLY A 137 -7.97 0.82 2.70
N LEU A 138 -8.03 -0.39 2.15
CA LEU A 138 -7.85 -0.69 0.73
C LEU A 138 -9.17 -1.22 0.15
N ASP A 139 -10.19 -0.37 0.11
CA ASP A 139 -11.56 -0.78 -0.14
C ASP A 139 -12.01 -0.62 -1.59
N PHE A 140 -11.24 0.10 -2.42
CA PHE A 140 -11.54 0.35 -3.84
C PHE A 140 -12.98 0.81 -4.12
N ASN A 141 -13.53 1.63 -3.22
CA ASN A 141 -14.88 2.18 -3.35
C ASN A 141 -14.82 3.66 -3.74
N TYR A 142 -14.61 3.93 -5.01
CA TYR A 142 -14.53 5.28 -5.55
C TYR A 142 -15.87 5.69 -6.16
N LYS A 143 -16.59 6.62 -5.52
CA LYS A 143 -17.81 7.18 -6.08
C LYS A 143 -17.55 7.83 -7.44
N GLY A 144 -18.28 7.39 -8.46
CA GLY A 144 -18.23 7.96 -9.79
C GLY A 144 -17.11 7.45 -10.70
N ASN A 145 -16.24 6.55 -10.23
CA ASN A 145 -15.20 5.94 -11.08
C ASN A 145 -15.06 4.43 -10.82
N LEU A 146 -16.10 3.69 -11.21
CA LEU A 146 -16.17 2.24 -11.00
C LEU A 146 -15.03 1.51 -11.75
N TYR A 147 -14.74 1.90 -12.99
CA TYR A 147 -13.66 1.29 -13.77
C TYR A 147 -12.29 1.38 -13.06
N PHE A 148 -11.98 2.55 -12.50
CA PHE A 148 -10.74 2.74 -11.74
C PHE A 148 -10.71 1.90 -10.47
N ALA A 149 -11.84 1.81 -9.77
CA ALA A 149 -11.99 0.97 -8.58
C ALA A 149 -11.77 -0.50 -8.90
N GLU A 150 -12.45 -1.02 -9.93
CA GLU A 150 -12.34 -2.43 -10.36
C GLU A 150 -10.93 -2.77 -10.85
N ALA A 151 -10.32 -1.92 -11.68
CA ALA A 151 -8.97 -2.14 -12.16
C ALA A 151 -7.94 -2.18 -11.03
N GLY A 152 -8.08 -1.30 -10.03
CA GLY A 152 -7.22 -1.27 -8.85
C GLY A 152 -7.41 -2.48 -7.96
N ARG A 153 -8.65 -2.86 -7.69
CA ARG A 153 -9.03 -4.05 -6.93
C ARG A 153 -8.46 -5.32 -7.57
N ALA A 154 -8.73 -5.53 -8.85
CA ALA A 154 -8.24 -6.69 -9.60
C ALA A 154 -6.71 -6.82 -9.54
N CYS A 155 -5.99 -5.70 -9.67
CA CYS A 155 -4.54 -5.69 -9.55
C CYS A 155 -4.07 -6.10 -8.14
N CYS A 156 -4.68 -5.57 -7.08
CA CYS A 156 -4.33 -5.96 -5.71
C CYS A 156 -4.64 -7.43 -5.45
N GLU A 157 -5.82 -7.92 -5.83
CA GLU A 157 -6.23 -9.32 -5.65
C GLU A 157 -5.30 -10.29 -6.39
N PHE A 158 -4.85 -9.91 -7.61
CA PHE A 158 -3.83 -10.67 -8.33
C PHE A 158 -2.53 -10.81 -7.51
N TRP A 159 -2.02 -9.71 -6.94
CA TRP A 159 -0.80 -9.76 -6.14
C TRP A 159 -0.99 -10.46 -4.80
N LEU A 160 -2.17 -10.37 -4.19
CA LEU A 160 -2.52 -11.16 -3.00
C LEU A 160 -2.53 -12.66 -3.30
N ALA A 161 -3.08 -13.07 -4.44
CA ALA A 161 -3.05 -14.47 -4.87
C ALA A 161 -1.60 -14.97 -5.02
N LYS A 162 -0.69 -14.17 -5.61
CA LYS A 162 0.74 -14.51 -5.67
C LYS A 162 1.40 -14.62 -4.29
N CYS A 163 1.01 -13.76 -3.35
CA CYS A 163 1.48 -13.86 -1.96
C CYS A 163 1.03 -15.16 -1.30
N MET A 164 -0.26 -15.51 -1.43
CA MET A 164 -0.81 -16.75 -0.88
C MET A 164 -0.18 -18.00 -1.50
N GLU A 165 0.06 -18.00 -2.82
CA GLU A 165 0.77 -19.07 -3.51
C GLU A 165 2.21 -19.23 -3.00
N ALA A 166 2.87 -18.14 -2.64
CA ALA A 166 4.21 -18.13 -2.04
C ALA A 166 4.22 -18.50 -0.54
N GLY A 167 3.08 -18.83 0.05
CA GLY A 167 2.94 -19.20 1.47
C GLY A 167 2.84 -18.03 2.44
N ILE A 168 2.64 -16.80 1.95
CA ILE A 168 2.42 -15.62 2.79
C ILE A 168 0.96 -15.65 3.27
N GLN A 169 0.75 -15.51 4.58
CA GLN A 169 -0.58 -15.37 5.14
C GLN A 169 -1.16 -14.00 4.77
N VAL A 170 -2.42 -13.98 4.32
CA VAL A 170 -3.13 -12.75 3.94
C VAL A 170 -4.38 -12.62 4.77
N GLU A 171 -4.48 -11.49 5.49
CA GLU A 171 -5.66 -11.10 6.24
C GLU A 171 -6.14 -9.74 5.73
N ILE A 172 -7.45 -9.59 5.61
CA ILE A 172 -8.08 -8.37 5.10
C ILE A 172 -9.05 -7.86 6.15
N ALA A 173 -9.07 -6.54 6.35
CA ALA A 173 -10.03 -5.89 7.23
C ALA A 173 -11.46 -6.34 6.90
N HIS A 174 -12.22 -6.70 7.92
CA HIS A 174 -13.58 -7.26 7.75
C HIS A 174 -14.51 -6.36 6.94
N SER A 175 -14.34 -5.05 7.04
CA SER A 175 -15.16 -4.07 6.30
C SER A 175 -14.62 -3.72 4.90
N SER A 176 -13.52 -4.35 4.45
CA SER A 176 -12.96 -4.14 3.10
C SER A 176 -13.73 -4.95 2.05
N SER A 177 -13.73 -4.45 0.81
CA SER A 177 -14.28 -5.16 -0.36
C SER A 177 -13.28 -6.06 -1.07
N LEU A 178 -12.00 -6.09 -0.65
CA LEU A 178 -11.00 -6.99 -1.22
C LEU A 178 -11.32 -8.46 -0.87
N LEU A 179 -11.21 -9.33 -1.86
CA LEU A 179 -11.51 -10.76 -1.74
C LEU A 179 -12.89 -11.02 -1.11
N ASP A 180 -13.82 -10.09 -1.31
CA ASP A 180 -15.18 -10.20 -0.78
C ASP A 180 -15.90 -11.41 -1.41
N THR A 181 -16.37 -12.30 -0.57
CA THR A 181 -17.13 -13.49 -0.98
C THR A 181 -18.64 -13.27 -0.94
N ALA A 182 -19.09 -12.12 -0.46
CA ALA A 182 -20.51 -11.76 -0.44
C ALA A 182 -20.96 -11.40 -1.86
N VAL A 183 -21.42 -12.39 -2.60
CA VAL A 183 -22.13 -12.16 -3.88
C VAL A 183 -23.55 -11.76 -3.53
N PRO A 184 -24.04 -10.56 -3.93
CA PRO A 184 -25.44 -10.22 -3.78
C PRO A 184 -26.31 -11.28 -4.45
N PRO A 185 -27.45 -11.70 -3.85
CA PRO A 185 -28.37 -12.57 -4.55
C PRO A 185 -28.80 -11.89 -5.86
N GLU A 186 -28.85 -12.64 -6.94
CA GLU A 186 -29.41 -12.17 -8.21
C GLU A 186 -30.85 -11.73 -7.97
N GLU A 187 -31.20 -10.50 -8.37
CA GLU A 187 -32.57 -9.99 -8.36
C GLU A 187 -33.39 -10.58 -9.49
#